data_2953f7f1b5daf47f23a05e21b72f06b3
#
_entry.id   2953f7f1b5daf47f23a05e21b72f06b3
#
_cell.length_a   1.000
_cell.length_b   1.000
_cell.length_c   1.000
_cell.angle_alpha   90.00
_cell.angle_beta   90.00
_cell.angle_gamma   90.00
#
_symmetry.space_group_name_H-M   'P 1'
#
loop_
_entity.id
_entity.type
_entity.pdbx_description
1 polymer ?
#
loop_
_entity_poly.entity_id
_entity_poly.type
_entity_poly.pdbx_seq_one_letter_code
_entity_poly.pdbx_strand_id
1 'polypeptide(L)'
;MFLKCKIYLNAFILFTLVFSNYSYEGLLLPSQSSELTNINSFEIDKGFILDLNSSSRIKSSLLMLPNDIYINSFHYYFNLLKYSAISNFTIINYGSFSDSETGNTFLSKDIIFKNKLRYQLKNNLYIAGTFKYMHSSIDSYKSSIISLDFSSYYHKNNLFFNAFLNNYGFILGSYTSYKENLPTSYGARISYNLSNINLLMFCNYQIFSDYSEISFNNKFFIKDKYFVSIGYTSLAKNLYSGDFNNDFLVGFNLGVSIIYNNYIIDFGFKNLGSLGYINAISLSKLFN
;
A
#
# COMPACT_ATOMS: atom_id res chain seq x y z
N MET A 1 -16.21 28.17 16.30
CA MET A 1 -16.83 27.01 15.66
C MET A 1 -16.63 27.01 14.13
N PHE A 2 -16.86 28.14 13.45
CA PHE A 2 -16.65 28.28 11.99
C PHE A 2 -15.20 28.02 11.47
N LEU A 3 -14.17 28.32 12.29
CA LEU A 3 -12.78 28.13 11.88
C LEU A 3 -12.39 26.62 11.80
N LYS A 4 -12.87 25.81 12.74
CA LYS A 4 -12.62 24.35 12.72
C LYS A 4 -13.31 23.67 11.53
N CYS A 5 -14.56 24.03 11.21
CA CYS A 5 -15.27 23.47 10.07
C CYS A 5 -14.58 23.81 8.73
N LYS A 6 -14.01 25.02 8.60
CA LYS A 6 -13.26 25.46 7.43
C LYS A 6 -11.93 24.68 7.25
N ILE A 7 -11.28 24.31 8.37
CA ILE A 7 -10.05 23.49 8.35
C ILE A 7 -10.38 22.06 7.92
N TYR A 8 -11.44 21.45 8.41
CA TYR A 8 -11.84 20.09 8.03
C TYR A 8 -12.34 20.01 6.58
N LEU A 9 -13.10 21.03 6.12
CA LEU A 9 -13.54 21.11 4.74
C LEU A 9 -12.33 21.31 3.78
N ASN A 10 -11.38 22.16 4.15
CA ASN A 10 -10.16 22.35 3.37
C ASN A 10 -9.25 21.12 3.41
N ALA A 11 -9.16 20.38 4.52
CA ALA A 11 -8.42 19.12 4.59
C ALA A 11 -9.09 18.03 3.74
N PHE A 12 -10.41 17.95 3.72
CA PHE A 12 -11.15 17.03 2.86
C PHE A 12 -10.98 17.39 1.38
N ILE A 13 -11.11 18.70 1.04
CA ILE A 13 -10.86 19.19 -0.32
C ILE A 13 -9.39 19.00 -0.73
N LEU A 14 -8.42 19.19 0.17
CA LEU A 14 -7.00 18.93 -0.08
C LEU A 14 -6.72 17.42 -0.21
N PHE A 15 -7.36 16.56 0.57
CA PHE A 15 -7.25 15.11 0.41
C PHE A 15 -7.81 14.66 -0.94
N THR A 16 -8.95 15.22 -1.38
CA THR A 16 -9.49 14.98 -2.71
C THR A 16 -8.64 15.63 -3.81
N LEU A 17 -7.99 16.77 -3.57
CA LEU A 17 -7.10 17.42 -4.55
C LEU A 17 -5.77 16.70 -4.74
N VAL A 18 -5.24 16.03 -3.72
CA VAL A 18 -4.00 15.23 -3.83
C VAL A 18 -4.23 13.90 -4.55
N PHE A 19 -5.46 13.39 -4.52
CA PHE A 19 -5.88 12.15 -5.20
C PHE A 19 -6.94 12.41 -6.29
N SER A 20 -7.01 13.60 -6.81
CA SER A 20 -8.18 14.34 -7.26
C SER A 20 -8.85 13.92 -8.55
N ASN A 21 -8.60 12.80 -9.15
CA ASN A 21 -9.37 12.41 -10.34
C ASN A 21 -9.78 10.94 -10.38
N TYR A 22 -9.64 10.23 -9.27
CA TYR A 22 -10.04 8.83 -9.21
C TYR A 22 -11.06 8.61 -8.11
N SER A 23 -12.16 8.05 -8.49
CA SER A 23 -12.97 7.30 -7.55
C SER A 23 -12.27 5.97 -7.26
N TYR A 24 -12.55 5.37 -6.13
CA TYR A 24 -11.94 4.10 -5.73
C TYR A 24 -10.48 4.21 -5.26
N GLU A 25 -10.17 5.29 -4.58
CA GLU A 25 -8.85 5.53 -3.95
C GLU A 25 -8.44 4.43 -2.97
N GLY A 26 -9.40 3.70 -2.40
CA GLY A 26 -9.15 2.52 -1.58
C GLY A 26 -8.23 1.49 -2.25
N LEU A 27 -8.19 1.44 -3.60
CA LEU A 27 -7.24 0.59 -4.34
C LEU A 27 -5.79 1.03 -4.24
N LEU A 28 -5.55 2.31 -3.94
CA LEU A 28 -4.22 2.92 -3.80
C LEU A 28 -3.72 2.87 -2.36
N LEU A 29 -4.62 2.72 -1.39
CA LEU A 29 -4.24 2.72 0.01
C LEU A 29 -3.44 1.46 0.38
N PRO A 30 -2.43 1.62 1.26
CA PRO A 30 -1.65 0.50 1.74
C PRO A 30 -2.53 -0.43 2.58
N SER A 31 -2.30 -1.73 2.47
CA SER A 31 -3.04 -2.75 3.23
C SER A 31 -2.22 -3.37 4.36
N GLN A 32 -0.94 -3.02 4.46
CA GLN A 32 -0.04 -3.54 5.50
C GLN A 32 1.13 -2.57 5.76
N SER A 33 1.78 -2.71 6.93
CA SER A 33 2.89 -1.84 7.35
C SER A 33 4.05 -1.79 6.36
N SER A 34 4.39 -2.89 5.72
CA SER A 34 5.47 -2.95 4.72
C SER A 34 5.15 -2.15 3.44
N GLU A 35 3.89 -1.91 3.11
CA GLU A 35 3.50 -1.09 1.96
C GLU A 35 3.72 0.40 2.23
N LEU A 36 3.71 0.85 3.49
CA LEU A 36 4.02 2.24 3.84
C LEU A 36 5.44 2.63 3.45
N THR A 37 6.36 1.68 3.52
CA THR A 37 7.76 1.87 3.14
C THR A 37 8.02 1.50 1.67
N ASN A 38 6.97 1.34 0.86
CA ASN A 38 7.03 0.88 -0.53
C ASN A 38 7.82 -0.43 -0.73
N ILE A 39 8.05 -1.16 0.36
CA ILE A 39 8.71 -2.46 0.33
C ILE A 39 7.64 -3.50 0.09
N ASN A 40 7.52 -3.95 -1.15
CA ASN A 40 6.57 -4.99 -1.48
C ASN A 40 6.99 -6.29 -0.79
N SER A 41 6.11 -6.86 0.03
CA SER A 41 6.35 -8.14 0.73
C SER A 41 6.80 -9.26 -0.21
N PHE A 42 6.47 -9.15 -1.47
CA PHE A 42 6.81 -10.12 -2.51
C PHE A 42 8.29 -10.17 -2.89
N GLU A 43 9.02 -9.06 -2.74
CA GLU A 43 10.46 -8.99 -2.99
C GLU A 43 11.25 -9.50 -1.79
N ILE A 44 10.69 -9.33 -0.60
CA ILE A 44 11.27 -9.82 0.65
C ILE A 44 11.16 -11.34 0.75
N ASP A 45 10.06 -11.91 0.24
CA ASP A 45 9.79 -13.35 0.27
C ASP A 45 10.75 -14.18 -0.61
N LYS A 46 11.70 -13.54 -1.31
CA LYS A 46 12.67 -14.20 -2.20
C LYS A 46 14.05 -14.47 -1.59
N GLY A 47 14.08 -14.87 -0.35
CA GLY A 47 15.31 -15.42 0.21
C GLY A 47 16.39 -14.38 0.53
N PHE A 48 16.07 -13.08 0.53
CA PHE A 48 17.03 -12.07 0.94
C PHE A 48 17.26 -12.06 2.45
N ILE A 49 16.32 -12.59 3.25
CA ILE A 49 16.35 -12.40 4.69
C ILE A 49 16.03 -13.65 5.48
N LEU A 50 15.12 -14.45 4.96
CA LEU A 50 14.71 -15.70 5.58
C LEU A 50 14.49 -16.69 4.44
N ASP A 51 14.94 -17.90 4.63
CA ASP A 51 14.63 -19.04 3.76
C ASP A 51 13.13 -19.38 3.90
N LEU A 52 12.27 -18.37 3.69
CA LEU A 52 10.82 -18.44 3.73
C LEU A 52 10.23 -19.13 2.50
N ASN A 53 11.10 -19.77 1.71
CA ASN A 53 10.73 -20.41 0.44
C ASN A 53 9.76 -21.60 0.61
N SER A 54 9.47 -22.02 1.82
CA SER A 54 8.64 -23.20 2.09
C SER A 54 7.48 -22.96 3.04
N SER A 55 7.41 -21.84 3.75
CA SER A 55 6.39 -21.67 4.79
C SER A 55 5.20 -20.86 4.32
N SER A 56 4.01 -21.40 4.55
CA SER A 56 2.78 -20.62 4.49
C SER A 56 2.75 -19.59 5.62
N ARG A 57 2.12 -18.45 5.38
CA ARG A 57 2.07 -17.37 6.38
C ARG A 57 0.68 -16.75 6.41
N ILE A 58 0.22 -16.45 7.61
CA ILE A 58 -0.93 -15.58 7.85
C ILE A 58 -0.43 -14.26 8.41
N LYS A 59 -0.99 -13.15 7.93
CA LYS A 59 -0.68 -11.82 8.42
C LYS A 59 -1.98 -11.04 8.65
N SER A 60 -2.09 -10.39 9.80
CA SER A 60 -3.12 -9.40 10.10
C SER A 60 -2.47 -8.03 10.25
N SER A 61 -3.14 -6.99 9.77
CA SER A 61 -2.62 -5.62 9.82
C SER A 61 -3.73 -4.64 10.17
N LEU A 62 -3.36 -3.64 10.96
CA LEU A 62 -4.17 -2.47 11.28
C LEU A 62 -3.38 -1.22 10.89
N LEU A 63 -3.97 -0.37 10.07
CA LEU A 63 -3.44 0.94 9.73
C LEU A 63 -4.40 2.01 10.23
N MET A 64 -3.84 3.05 10.79
CA MET A 64 -4.53 4.23 11.29
C MET A 64 -4.08 5.42 10.45
N LEU A 65 -4.99 5.99 9.69
CA LEU A 65 -4.79 7.17 8.85
C LEU A 65 -5.37 8.40 9.56
N PRO A 66 -5.03 9.61 9.12
CA PRO A 66 -5.69 10.82 9.60
C PRO A 66 -7.21 10.78 9.43
N ASN A 67 -7.91 11.59 10.20
CA ASN A 67 -9.38 11.72 10.18
C ASN A 67 -10.13 10.41 10.55
N ASP A 68 -9.57 9.63 11.49
CA ASP A 68 -10.20 8.40 12.00
C ASP A 68 -10.49 7.35 10.91
N ILE A 69 -9.68 7.34 9.86
CA ILE A 69 -9.74 6.29 8.84
C ILE A 69 -8.94 5.09 9.31
N TYR A 70 -9.56 3.91 9.31
CA TYR A 70 -8.94 2.66 9.72
C TYR A 70 -8.96 1.64 8.58
N ILE A 71 -7.82 0.97 8.38
CA ILE A 71 -7.68 -0.12 7.41
C ILE A 71 -7.34 -1.39 8.19
N ASN A 72 -8.21 -2.37 8.11
CA ASN A 72 -7.98 -3.71 8.64
C ASN A 72 -7.76 -4.67 7.48
N SER A 73 -6.68 -5.44 7.52
CA SER A 73 -6.42 -6.42 6.48
C SER A 73 -5.95 -7.76 7.02
N PHE A 74 -6.28 -8.79 6.27
CA PHE A 74 -5.86 -10.15 6.50
C PHE A 74 -5.24 -10.71 5.23
N HIS A 75 -4.06 -11.30 5.34
CA HIS A 75 -3.31 -11.87 4.22
C HIS A 75 -2.98 -13.33 4.51
N TYR A 76 -3.18 -14.16 3.51
CA TYR A 76 -2.74 -15.54 3.51
C TYR A 76 -1.76 -15.78 2.36
N TYR A 77 -0.57 -16.25 2.70
CA TYR A 77 0.53 -16.53 1.75
C TYR A 77 0.72 -18.04 1.70
N PHE A 78 0.85 -18.57 0.50
CA PHE A 78 1.25 -19.96 0.32
C PHE A 78 2.14 -20.13 -0.90
N ASN A 79 3.04 -21.12 -0.82
CA ASN A 79 3.99 -21.43 -1.86
C ASN A 79 3.84 -22.89 -2.28
N LEU A 80 3.78 -23.14 -3.58
CA LEU A 80 3.68 -24.45 -4.19
C LEU A 80 4.67 -24.55 -5.35
N LEU A 81 5.86 -25.13 -5.10
CA LEU A 81 6.89 -25.32 -6.13
C LEU A 81 7.17 -24.03 -6.95
N LYS A 82 6.70 -24.01 -8.21
CA LYS A 82 6.85 -22.86 -9.12
C LYS A 82 5.80 -21.76 -8.93
N TYR A 83 4.81 -21.98 -8.08
CA TYR A 83 3.72 -21.04 -7.83
C TYR A 83 3.82 -20.48 -6.43
N SER A 84 3.49 -19.21 -6.28
CA SER A 84 3.17 -18.62 -4.98
C SER A 84 1.95 -17.75 -5.11
N ALA A 85 1.10 -17.79 -4.11
CA ALA A 85 -0.12 -17.02 -4.10
C ALA A 85 -0.31 -16.25 -2.80
N ILE A 86 -1.00 -15.13 -2.92
CA ILE A 86 -1.39 -14.29 -1.79
C ILE A 86 -2.87 -13.98 -1.94
N SER A 87 -3.66 -14.38 -0.95
CA SER A 87 -5.04 -13.92 -0.81
C SER A 87 -5.08 -12.83 0.25
N ASN A 88 -5.70 -11.71 -0.07
CA ASN A 88 -5.85 -10.58 0.84
C ASN A 88 -7.32 -10.18 0.92
N PHE A 89 -7.78 -9.92 2.13
CA PHE A 89 -9.07 -9.31 2.43
C PHE A 89 -8.81 -8.03 3.22
N THR A 90 -9.33 -6.89 2.74
CA THR A 90 -9.12 -5.58 3.36
C THR A 90 -10.46 -4.88 3.55
N ILE A 91 -10.63 -4.29 4.72
CA ILE A 91 -11.75 -3.41 5.07
C ILE A 91 -11.18 -2.04 5.36
N ILE A 92 -11.67 -1.02 4.66
CA ILE A 92 -11.38 0.38 4.93
C ILE A 92 -12.64 1.01 5.52
N ASN A 93 -12.50 1.60 6.69
CA ASN A 93 -13.54 2.36 7.35
C ASN A 93 -13.13 3.82 7.35
N TYR A 94 -13.88 4.66 6.65
CA TYR A 94 -13.61 6.10 6.53
C TYR A 94 -14.23 6.91 7.67
N GLY A 95 -14.84 6.26 8.66
CA GLY A 95 -15.52 6.93 9.76
C GLY A 95 -16.95 7.34 9.44
N SER A 96 -17.50 8.19 10.29
CA SER A 96 -18.84 8.75 10.14
C SER A 96 -18.73 10.20 9.64
N PHE A 97 -19.57 10.51 8.67
CA PHE A 97 -19.73 11.86 8.14
C PHE A 97 -21.09 12.39 8.54
N SER A 98 -21.18 13.71 8.80
CA SER A 98 -22.45 14.38 9.05
C SER A 98 -22.76 15.32 7.89
N ASP A 99 -23.97 15.20 7.37
CA ASP A 99 -24.51 16.16 6.44
C ASP A 99 -24.83 17.47 7.20
N SER A 100 -24.23 18.57 6.76
CA SER A 100 -24.38 19.88 7.40
C SER A 100 -25.78 20.49 7.25
N GLU A 101 -26.58 20.05 6.27
CA GLU A 101 -27.91 20.58 5.99
C GLU A 101 -29.00 19.81 6.75
N THR A 102 -28.88 18.48 6.77
CA THR A 102 -29.90 17.61 7.38
C THR A 102 -29.55 17.16 8.79
N GLY A 103 -28.28 17.28 9.18
CA GLY A 103 -27.76 16.74 10.45
C GLY A 103 -27.67 15.22 10.49
N ASN A 104 -27.99 14.53 9.40
CA ASN A 104 -27.92 13.08 9.31
C ASN A 104 -26.46 12.61 9.28
N THR A 105 -26.16 11.50 9.95
CA THR A 105 -24.85 10.86 9.89
C THR A 105 -24.87 9.67 8.97
N PHE A 106 -23.83 9.51 8.16
CA PHE A 106 -23.65 8.36 7.27
C PHE A 106 -22.26 7.76 7.41
N LEU A 107 -22.13 6.50 7.03
CA LEU A 107 -20.88 5.75 7.07
C LEU A 107 -20.37 5.53 5.66
N SER A 108 -19.03 5.57 5.51
CA SER A 108 -18.36 5.18 4.27
C SER A 108 -17.41 4.02 4.53
N LYS A 109 -17.45 3.01 3.66
CA LYS A 109 -16.68 1.78 3.82
C LYS A 109 -16.36 1.13 2.50
N ASP A 110 -15.11 0.63 2.38
CA ASP A 110 -14.67 -0.21 1.28
C ASP A 110 -14.34 -1.62 1.77
N ILE A 111 -14.68 -2.60 0.96
CA ILE A 111 -14.28 -4.00 1.13
C ILE A 111 -13.54 -4.42 -0.12
N ILE A 112 -12.29 -4.86 0.03
CA ILE A 112 -11.41 -5.21 -1.07
C ILE A 112 -10.93 -6.65 -0.89
N PHE A 113 -11.10 -7.44 -1.94
CA PHE A 113 -10.56 -8.77 -2.04
C PHE A 113 -9.52 -8.81 -3.16
N LYS A 114 -8.30 -9.28 -2.85
CA LYS A 114 -7.18 -9.37 -3.80
C LYS A 114 -6.61 -10.79 -3.78
N ASN A 115 -6.47 -11.39 -4.97
CA ASN A 115 -5.75 -12.65 -5.15
C ASN A 115 -4.61 -12.45 -6.12
N LYS A 116 -3.39 -12.63 -5.67
CA LYS A 116 -2.18 -12.57 -6.47
C LYS A 116 -1.62 -13.96 -6.69
N LEU A 117 -1.36 -14.30 -7.94
CA LEU A 117 -0.67 -15.53 -8.33
C LEU A 117 0.63 -15.14 -9.03
N ARG A 118 1.74 -15.72 -8.57
CA ARG A 118 3.06 -15.62 -9.21
C ARG A 118 3.47 -16.97 -9.75
N TYR A 119 4.06 -16.95 -10.93
CA TYR A 119 4.62 -18.12 -11.61
C TYR A 119 6.07 -17.88 -11.98
N GLN A 120 6.92 -18.88 -11.70
CA GLN A 120 8.34 -18.87 -12.09
C GLN A 120 8.47 -19.41 -13.52
N LEU A 121 8.76 -18.51 -14.49
CA LEU A 121 9.01 -18.88 -15.89
C LEU A 121 10.40 -19.49 -16.08
N LYS A 122 11.41 -18.86 -15.47
CA LYS A 122 12.83 -19.29 -15.46
C LYS A 122 13.40 -19.04 -14.08
N ASN A 123 14.60 -19.57 -13.80
CA ASN A 123 15.24 -19.40 -12.49
C ASN A 123 15.35 -17.94 -12.02
N ASN A 124 15.43 -17.01 -12.96
CA ASN A 124 15.59 -15.59 -12.68
C ASN A 124 14.44 -14.71 -13.20
N LEU A 125 13.38 -15.29 -13.75
CA LEU A 125 12.25 -14.56 -14.34
C LEU A 125 10.92 -15.09 -13.80
N TYR A 126 10.11 -14.18 -13.27
CA TYR A 126 8.78 -14.47 -12.73
C TYR A 126 7.76 -13.51 -13.33
N ILE A 127 6.55 -14.01 -13.50
CA ILE A 127 5.38 -13.19 -13.83
C ILE A 127 4.36 -13.32 -12.70
N ALA A 128 3.57 -12.28 -12.51
CA ALA A 128 2.45 -12.34 -11.58
C ALA A 128 1.24 -11.60 -12.13
N GLY A 129 0.06 -12.15 -11.83
CA GLY A 129 -1.22 -11.51 -12.02
C GLY A 129 -1.92 -11.33 -10.68
N THR A 130 -2.65 -10.24 -10.50
CA THR A 130 -3.50 -10.01 -9.33
C THR A 130 -4.91 -9.72 -9.82
N PHE A 131 -5.88 -10.47 -9.34
CA PHE A 131 -7.29 -10.17 -9.46
C PHE A 131 -7.73 -9.38 -8.22
N LYS A 132 -8.49 -8.30 -8.43
CA LYS A 132 -9.06 -7.48 -7.36
C LYS A 132 -10.55 -7.30 -7.59
N TYR A 133 -11.30 -7.43 -6.52
CA TYR A 133 -12.70 -7.03 -6.42
C TYR A 133 -12.82 -6.04 -5.28
N MET A 134 -13.48 -4.90 -5.51
CA MET A 134 -13.78 -3.91 -4.50
C MET A 134 -15.27 -3.63 -4.50
N HIS A 135 -15.86 -3.61 -3.32
CA HIS A 135 -17.20 -3.13 -3.06
C HIS A 135 -17.10 -1.91 -2.13
N SER A 136 -17.67 -0.82 -2.56
CA SER A 136 -17.66 0.44 -1.84
C SER A 136 -19.08 0.89 -1.53
N SER A 137 -19.29 1.44 -0.36
CA SER A 137 -20.58 1.96 0.08
C SER A 137 -20.40 3.30 0.80
N ILE A 138 -21.24 4.28 0.44
CA ILE A 138 -21.31 5.59 1.06
C ILE A 138 -22.80 5.84 1.28
N ASP A 139 -23.24 5.79 2.52
CA ASP A 139 -24.66 5.85 2.87
C ASP A 139 -25.48 4.77 2.12
N SER A 140 -26.47 5.19 1.37
CA SER A 140 -27.32 4.34 0.51
C SER A 140 -26.67 3.99 -0.84
N TYR A 141 -25.65 4.73 -1.25
CA TYR A 141 -24.96 4.54 -2.53
C TYR A 141 -23.95 3.40 -2.46
N LYS A 142 -23.91 2.59 -3.52
CA LYS A 142 -23.01 1.44 -3.61
C LYS A 142 -22.33 1.43 -4.96
N SER A 143 -21.07 0.96 -4.96
CA SER A 143 -20.32 0.74 -6.17
C SER A 143 -19.51 -0.56 -6.08
N SER A 144 -19.22 -1.17 -7.23
CA SER A 144 -18.40 -2.36 -7.30
C SER A 144 -17.54 -2.32 -8.54
N ILE A 145 -16.29 -2.77 -8.38
CA ILE A 145 -15.30 -2.80 -9.46
C ILE A 145 -14.58 -4.13 -9.50
N ILE A 146 -14.06 -4.45 -10.69
CA ILE A 146 -13.06 -5.49 -10.91
C ILE A 146 -11.84 -4.85 -11.55
N SER A 147 -10.65 -5.20 -11.04
CA SER A 147 -9.40 -4.81 -11.67
C SER A 147 -8.35 -5.90 -11.62
N LEU A 148 -7.39 -5.80 -12.53
CA LEU A 148 -6.26 -6.71 -12.70
C LEU A 148 -4.96 -5.93 -12.57
N ASP A 149 -3.96 -6.56 -11.91
CA ASP A 149 -2.59 -6.10 -12.02
C ASP A 149 -1.76 -7.16 -12.74
N PHE A 150 -0.76 -6.69 -13.46
CA PHE A 150 0.25 -7.53 -14.10
C PHE A 150 1.63 -7.07 -13.67
N SER A 151 2.53 -8.00 -13.42
CA SER A 151 3.91 -7.67 -13.10
C SER A 151 4.88 -8.74 -13.58
N SER A 152 6.09 -8.31 -13.91
CA SER A 152 7.22 -9.17 -14.24
C SER A 152 8.39 -8.85 -13.32
N TYR A 153 9.09 -9.88 -12.85
CA TYR A 153 10.24 -9.76 -11.96
C TYR A 153 11.42 -10.47 -12.59
N TYR A 154 12.51 -9.77 -12.75
CA TYR A 154 13.78 -10.32 -13.19
C TYR A 154 14.84 -10.06 -12.14
N HIS A 155 15.69 -11.07 -11.86
CA HIS A 155 16.83 -10.86 -10.99
C HIS A 155 18.10 -11.42 -11.62
N LYS A 156 19.21 -10.73 -11.39
CA LYS A 156 20.54 -11.16 -11.76
C LYS A 156 21.50 -10.76 -10.65
N ASN A 157 22.12 -11.74 -10.02
CA ASN A 157 22.96 -11.51 -8.84
C ASN A 157 22.20 -10.71 -7.76
N ASN A 158 22.74 -9.56 -7.37
CA ASN A 158 22.17 -8.67 -6.36
C ASN A 158 21.19 -7.63 -6.92
N LEU A 159 20.98 -7.60 -8.23
CA LEU A 159 20.10 -6.64 -8.90
C LEU A 159 18.75 -7.28 -9.19
N PHE A 160 17.67 -6.57 -8.88
CA PHE A 160 16.29 -6.94 -9.16
C PHE A 160 15.62 -5.83 -9.95
N PHE A 161 14.87 -6.25 -10.93
CA PHE A 161 14.04 -5.38 -11.75
C PHE A 161 12.60 -5.89 -11.72
N ASN A 162 11.65 -4.98 -11.56
CA ASN A 162 10.23 -5.26 -11.64
C ASN A 162 9.55 -4.23 -12.53
N ALA A 163 8.77 -4.66 -13.49
CA ALA A 163 7.86 -3.82 -14.26
C ALA A 163 6.42 -4.22 -13.92
N PHE A 164 5.50 -3.26 -13.84
CA PHE A 164 4.14 -3.50 -13.42
C PHE A 164 3.11 -2.58 -14.09
N LEU A 165 1.89 -3.08 -14.19
CA LEU A 165 0.65 -2.37 -14.52
C LEU A 165 -0.36 -2.70 -13.44
N ASN A 166 -0.94 -1.68 -12.80
CA ASN A 166 -1.88 -1.85 -11.70
C ASN A 166 -3.25 -1.27 -12.04
N ASN A 167 -4.29 -1.85 -11.43
CA ASN A 167 -5.67 -1.37 -11.45
C ASN A 167 -6.26 -1.22 -12.86
N TYR A 168 -5.84 -2.08 -13.80
CA TYR A 168 -6.49 -2.15 -15.12
C TYR A 168 -7.80 -2.91 -15.01
N GLY A 169 -8.93 -2.26 -15.27
CA GLY A 169 -10.22 -2.92 -15.05
C GLY A 169 -11.41 -2.05 -15.41
N PHE A 170 -12.56 -2.40 -14.87
CA PHE A 170 -13.84 -1.73 -15.15
C PHE A 170 -14.77 -1.73 -13.93
N ILE A 171 -15.71 -0.79 -13.96
CA ILE A 171 -16.73 -0.60 -12.95
C ILE A 171 -17.93 -1.48 -13.31
N LEU A 172 -18.35 -2.34 -12.37
CA LEU A 172 -19.55 -3.18 -12.49
C LEU A 172 -20.81 -2.39 -12.17
N GLY A 173 -20.74 -1.54 -11.15
CA GLY A 173 -21.82 -0.65 -10.75
C GLY A 173 -21.22 0.62 -10.15
N SER A 174 -21.61 1.79 -10.65
CA SER A 174 -21.17 3.09 -10.17
C SER A 174 -22.14 3.66 -9.14
N TYR A 175 -21.68 4.57 -8.27
CA TYR A 175 -22.52 5.27 -7.30
C TYR A 175 -23.61 6.11 -7.97
N THR A 176 -23.30 6.67 -9.13
CA THR A 176 -24.17 7.54 -9.91
C THR A 176 -24.19 7.10 -11.37
N SER A 177 -24.94 7.80 -12.21
CA SER A 177 -24.92 7.58 -13.66
C SER A 177 -23.59 7.96 -14.32
N TYR A 178 -22.73 8.71 -13.62
CA TYR A 178 -21.41 9.09 -14.12
C TYR A 178 -20.41 7.93 -13.96
N LYS A 179 -19.72 7.59 -15.04
CA LYS A 179 -18.65 6.58 -15.02
C LYS A 179 -17.32 7.23 -14.72
N GLU A 180 -16.80 6.89 -13.57
CA GLU A 180 -15.51 7.35 -13.11
C GLU A 180 -14.39 6.44 -13.62
N ASN A 181 -13.15 6.92 -13.62
CA ASN A 181 -12.00 6.15 -14.05
C ASN A 181 -11.37 5.42 -12.87
N LEU A 182 -10.81 4.23 -13.12
CA LEU A 182 -10.01 3.54 -12.13
C LEU A 182 -8.61 4.17 -12.03
N PRO A 183 -7.95 4.13 -10.86
CA PRO A 183 -6.61 4.65 -10.65
C PRO A 183 -5.55 3.73 -11.27
N THR A 184 -5.61 3.59 -12.60
CA THR A 184 -4.67 2.78 -13.36
C THR A 184 -3.29 3.41 -13.33
N SER A 185 -2.27 2.60 -13.10
CA SER A 185 -0.89 3.05 -13.07
C SER A 185 0.05 2.00 -13.62
N TYR A 186 1.19 2.44 -14.13
CA TYR A 186 2.27 1.56 -14.57
C TYR A 186 3.62 2.11 -14.14
N GLY A 187 4.61 1.24 -14.08
CA GLY A 187 5.91 1.68 -13.62
C GLY A 187 6.96 0.58 -13.57
N ALA A 188 8.08 0.95 -13.00
CA ALA A 188 9.21 0.07 -12.81
C ALA A 188 9.84 0.29 -11.43
N ARG A 189 10.42 -0.77 -10.91
CA ARG A 189 11.22 -0.75 -9.68
C ARG A 189 12.54 -1.42 -9.93
N ILE A 190 13.57 -0.82 -9.38
CA ILE A 190 14.91 -1.39 -9.31
C ILE A 190 15.27 -1.55 -7.85
N SER A 191 15.79 -2.71 -7.48
CA SER A 191 16.34 -2.92 -6.14
C SER A 191 17.73 -3.58 -6.22
N TYR A 192 18.58 -3.18 -5.29
CA TYR A 192 19.95 -3.68 -5.21
C TYR A 192 20.29 -4.10 -3.79
N ASN A 193 20.80 -5.33 -3.65
CA ASN A 193 21.21 -5.89 -2.36
C ASN A 193 22.71 -5.72 -2.15
N LEU A 194 23.08 -4.92 -1.17
CA LEU A 194 24.43 -4.74 -0.67
C LEU A 194 24.68 -5.74 0.46
N SER A 195 24.98 -7.00 0.10
CA SER A 195 25.16 -8.11 1.06
C SER A 195 26.25 -7.84 2.10
N ASN A 196 27.31 -7.10 1.74
CA ASN A 196 28.43 -6.78 2.64
C ASN A 196 28.02 -5.92 3.86
N ILE A 197 26.96 -5.13 3.73
CA ILE A 197 26.46 -4.25 4.79
C ILE A 197 25.01 -4.56 5.16
N ASN A 198 24.48 -5.68 4.68
CA ASN A 198 23.11 -6.13 4.92
C ASN A 198 22.06 -5.03 4.62
N LEU A 199 22.20 -4.37 3.47
CA LEU A 199 21.34 -3.29 3.03
C LEU A 199 20.67 -3.62 1.71
N LEU A 200 19.36 -3.47 1.65
CA LEU A 200 18.56 -3.57 0.42
C LEU A 200 18.03 -2.18 0.07
N MET A 201 18.40 -1.69 -1.11
CA MET A 201 17.97 -0.38 -1.64
C MET A 201 16.90 -0.56 -2.69
N PHE A 202 15.91 0.31 -2.71
CA PHE A 202 14.82 0.33 -3.68
C PHE A 202 14.68 1.72 -4.29
N CYS A 203 14.47 1.75 -5.60
CA CYS A 203 13.99 2.92 -6.33
C CYS A 203 12.77 2.49 -7.14
N ASN A 204 11.65 3.18 -6.93
CA ASN A 204 10.41 2.92 -7.64
C ASN A 204 10.01 4.17 -8.42
N TYR A 205 9.61 3.98 -9.68
CA TYR A 205 9.00 5.01 -10.50
C TYR A 205 7.64 4.52 -10.98
N GLN A 206 6.60 5.28 -10.72
CA GLN A 206 5.22 4.95 -11.03
C GLN A 206 4.53 6.14 -11.71
N ILE A 207 3.80 5.87 -12.77
CA ILE A 207 3.08 6.84 -13.57
C ILE A 207 1.58 6.55 -13.43
N PHE A 208 0.84 7.55 -13.07
CA PHE A 208 -0.61 7.62 -13.09
C PHE A 208 -1.06 8.50 -14.27
N SER A 209 -2.36 8.65 -14.54
CA SER A 209 -2.82 9.51 -15.62
C SER A 209 -2.40 10.97 -15.44
N ASP A 210 -2.41 11.47 -14.20
CA ASP A 210 -2.30 12.90 -13.91
C ASP A 210 -0.98 13.28 -13.25
N TYR A 211 -0.24 12.33 -12.70
CA TYR A 211 1.02 12.57 -12.02
C TYR A 211 1.97 11.37 -12.10
N SER A 212 3.19 11.57 -11.68
CA SER A 212 4.16 10.49 -11.48
C SER A 212 4.79 10.56 -10.10
N GLU A 213 5.17 9.41 -9.58
CA GLU A 213 5.80 9.25 -8.28
C GLU A 213 7.15 8.59 -8.41
N ILE A 214 8.15 9.12 -7.71
CA ILE A 214 9.42 8.47 -7.45
C ILE A 214 9.52 8.22 -5.95
N SER A 215 9.90 7.02 -5.56
CA SER A 215 10.18 6.71 -4.16
C SER A 215 11.49 5.96 -4.00
N PHE A 216 12.20 6.30 -2.93
CA PHE A 216 13.45 5.66 -2.53
C PHE A 216 13.27 5.06 -1.15
N ASN A 217 13.69 3.82 -0.97
CA ASN A 217 13.62 3.15 0.30
C ASN A 217 14.87 2.31 0.53
N ASN A 218 15.30 2.24 1.78
CA ASN A 218 16.43 1.45 2.23
C ASN A 218 15.98 0.55 3.37
N LYS A 219 16.36 -0.73 3.33
CA LYS A 219 16.08 -1.69 4.39
C LYS A 219 17.35 -2.29 4.89
N PHE A 220 17.62 -2.08 6.17
CA PHE A 220 18.76 -2.60 6.92
C PHE A 220 18.37 -3.86 7.66
N PHE A 221 19.23 -4.88 7.62
CA PHE A 221 19.08 -6.16 8.31
C PHE A 221 20.04 -6.23 9.48
N ILE A 222 19.52 -6.43 10.70
CA ILE A 222 20.30 -6.46 11.92
C ILE A 222 20.14 -7.84 12.56
N LYS A 223 21.23 -8.67 12.53
CA LYS A 223 21.28 -10.00 13.15
C LYS A 223 20.12 -10.93 12.73
N ASP A 224 19.63 -10.82 11.49
CA ASP A 224 18.54 -11.62 10.90
C ASP A 224 17.21 -11.63 11.68
N LYS A 225 17.11 -10.82 12.72
CA LYS A 225 15.92 -10.73 13.58
C LYS A 225 15.24 -9.38 13.57
N TYR A 226 15.97 -8.35 13.18
CA TYR A 226 15.45 -6.97 13.18
C TYR A 226 15.67 -6.35 11.81
N PHE A 227 14.68 -5.62 11.35
CA PHE A 227 14.76 -4.85 10.12
C PHE A 227 14.34 -3.43 10.41
N VAL A 228 15.09 -2.49 9.87
CA VAL A 228 14.74 -1.07 9.87
C VAL A 228 14.68 -0.62 8.43
N SER A 229 13.58 0.00 8.05
CA SER A 229 13.39 0.57 6.71
C SER A 229 13.16 2.07 6.82
N ILE A 230 13.79 2.81 5.93
CA ILE A 230 13.71 4.27 5.83
C ILE A 230 13.48 4.62 4.38
N GLY A 231 12.54 5.50 4.09
CA GLY A 231 12.26 5.89 2.74
C GLY A 231 11.66 7.28 2.60
N TYR A 232 11.53 7.69 1.34
CA TYR A 232 11.00 8.97 0.94
C TYR A 232 10.22 8.82 -0.38
N THR A 233 9.15 9.60 -0.54
CA THR A 233 8.36 9.66 -1.77
C THR A 233 8.22 11.08 -2.29
N SER A 234 8.32 11.25 -3.62
CA SER A 234 8.19 12.55 -4.27
C SER A 234 6.77 13.15 -4.22
N LEU A 235 5.74 12.34 -3.91
CA LEU A 235 4.38 12.83 -3.67
C LEU A 235 4.33 13.86 -2.53
N ALA A 236 5.32 13.87 -1.67
CA ALA A 236 5.49 14.85 -0.62
C ALA A 236 5.36 16.30 -1.11
N LYS A 237 5.81 16.61 -2.33
CA LYS A 237 5.72 17.96 -2.89
C LYS A 237 4.29 18.49 -2.96
N ASN A 238 3.31 17.62 -3.19
CA ASN A 238 1.91 17.98 -3.27
C ASN A 238 1.27 18.20 -1.88
N LEU A 239 1.99 17.83 -0.82
CA LEU A 239 1.53 17.92 0.57
C LEU A 239 2.17 19.08 1.33
N TYR A 240 3.03 19.88 0.68
CA TYR A 240 3.68 21.02 1.30
C TYR A 240 2.68 22.13 1.63
N SER A 241 2.74 22.58 2.88
CA SER A 241 1.92 23.69 3.39
C SER A 241 2.57 25.06 3.17
N GLY A 242 3.86 25.09 2.86
CA GLY A 242 4.70 26.29 2.81
C GLY A 242 5.30 26.68 4.16
N ASP A 243 5.01 25.92 5.23
CA ASP A 243 5.62 26.09 6.55
C ASP A 243 6.71 25.02 6.75
N PHE A 244 7.95 25.47 6.96
CA PHE A 244 9.10 24.58 7.12
C PHE A 244 8.90 23.54 8.24
N ASN A 245 8.29 23.92 9.37
CA ASN A 245 8.09 23.01 10.49
C ASN A 245 7.12 21.86 10.16
N ASN A 246 6.09 22.15 9.34
CA ASN A 246 5.11 21.17 8.91
C ASN A 246 5.62 20.35 7.70
N ASP A 247 6.46 20.96 6.86
CA ASP A 247 6.93 20.37 5.62
C ASP A 247 8.23 19.56 5.80
N PHE A 248 8.93 19.76 6.92
CA PHE A 248 10.11 18.96 7.24
C PHE A 248 9.72 17.49 7.42
N LEU A 249 10.35 16.61 6.70
CA LEU A 249 10.05 15.17 6.64
C LEU A 249 8.72 14.76 5.99
N VAL A 250 8.00 15.64 5.30
CA VAL A 250 6.84 15.23 4.50
C VAL A 250 7.27 14.19 3.46
N GLY A 251 6.51 13.08 3.36
CA GLY A 251 6.84 11.95 2.48
C GLY A 251 7.87 10.97 3.06
N PHE A 252 8.48 11.31 4.22
CA PHE A 252 9.33 10.38 4.94
C PHE A 252 8.52 9.20 5.48
N ASN A 253 9.10 8.01 5.40
CA ASN A 253 8.52 6.82 5.97
C ASN A 253 9.58 6.01 6.75
N LEU A 254 9.13 5.34 7.80
CA LEU A 254 9.93 4.51 8.68
C LEU A 254 9.21 3.17 8.91
N GLY A 255 9.94 2.09 8.91
CA GLY A 255 9.43 0.76 9.27
C GLY A 255 10.40 0.03 10.18
N VAL A 256 9.85 -0.72 11.12
CA VAL A 256 10.61 -1.62 11.99
C VAL A 256 9.93 -2.97 12.00
N SER A 257 10.69 -4.04 11.81
CA SER A 257 10.20 -5.41 11.90
C SER A 257 11.03 -6.20 12.88
N ILE A 258 10.37 -7.03 13.68
CA ILE A 258 10.98 -7.90 14.68
C ILE A 258 10.53 -9.34 14.40
N ILE A 259 11.49 -10.26 14.29
CA ILE A 259 11.24 -11.70 14.17
C ILE A 259 11.51 -12.35 15.51
N TYR A 260 10.47 -13.02 16.03
CA TYR A 260 10.56 -13.81 17.24
C TYR A 260 9.92 -15.18 17.03
N ASN A 261 10.73 -16.23 17.03
CA ASN A 261 10.31 -17.58 16.66
C ASN A 261 9.60 -17.57 15.28
N ASN A 262 8.34 -18.05 15.26
CA ASN A 262 7.51 -18.10 14.04
C ASN A 262 6.62 -16.86 13.87
N TYR A 263 6.89 -15.78 14.60
CA TYR A 263 6.11 -14.55 14.53
C TYR A 263 6.95 -13.41 13.97
N ILE A 264 6.31 -12.55 13.18
CA ILE A 264 6.90 -11.29 12.70
C ILE A 264 5.95 -10.18 13.14
N ILE A 265 6.50 -9.19 13.82
CA ILE A 265 5.78 -7.97 14.20
C ILE A 265 6.38 -6.83 13.37
N ASP A 266 5.53 -6.14 12.62
CA ASP A 266 5.94 -5.00 11.80
C ASP A 266 5.25 -3.73 12.30
N PHE A 267 6.02 -2.65 12.43
CA PHE A 267 5.53 -1.30 12.66
C PHE A 267 5.88 -0.45 11.45
N GLY A 268 4.96 0.43 11.04
CA GLY A 268 5.16 1.35 9.92
C GLY A 268 4.68 2.75 10.30
N PHE A 269 5.37 3.75 9.77
CA PHE A 269 5.06 5.15 9.94
C PHE A 269 5.29 5.88 8.61
N LYS A 270 4.38 6.80 8.24
CA LYS A 270 4.55 7.69 7.09
C LYS A 270 4.02 9.06 7.44
N ASN A 271 4.82 10.08 7.15
CA ASN A 271 4.47 11.49 7.36
C ASN A 271 3.78 12.04 6.09
N LEU A 272 2.56 12.55 6.25
CA LEU A 272 1.78 13.22 5.21
C LEU A 272 1.73 14.75 5.38
N GLY A 273 2.65 15.32 6.15
CA GLY A 273 2.71 16.77 6.41
C GLY A 273 1.46 17.27 7.15
N SER A 274 0.86 18.31 6.61
CA SER A 274 -0.34 18.93 7.18
C SER A 274 -1.55 18.01 7.27
N LEU A 275 -1.58 16.90 6.52
CA LEU A 275 -2.63 15.90 6.60
C LEU A 275 -2.45 14.96 7.81
N GLY A 276 -1.28 14.93 8.46
CA GLY A 276 -0.99 14.08 9.61
C GLY A 276 -0.12 12.88 9.29
N TYR A 277 -0.33 11.77 10.02
CA TYR A 277 0.53 10.59 9.96
C TYR A 277 -0.27 9.33 9.70
N ILE A 278 0.33 8.40 8.97
CA ILE A 278 -0.14 7.02 8.88
C ILE A 278 0.69 6.18 9.84
N ASN A 279 0.03 5.47 10.73
CA ASN A 279 0.64 4.47 11.60
C ASN A 279 0.12 3.08 11.24
N ALA A 280 0.98 2.09 11.27
CA ALA A 280 0.62 0.72 10.98
C ALA A 280 1.26 -0.26 11.95
N ILE A 281 0.51 -1.28 12.30
CA ILE A 281 1.00 -2.46 13.00
C ILE A 281 0.54 -3.71 12.24
N SER A 282 1.42 -4.69 12.12
CA SER A 282 1.08 -5.98 11.53
C SER A 282 1.68 -7.12 12.34
N LEU A 283 0.94 -8.20 12.45
CA LEU A 283 1.40 -9.44 13.06
C LEU A 283 1.30 -10.57 12.04
N SER A 284 2.40 -11.27 11.84
CA SER A 284 2.44 -12.46 10.97
C SER A 284 2.81 -13.70 11.77
N LYS A 285 2.22 -14.84 11.38
CA LYS A 285 2.60 -16.17 11.87
C LYS A 285 3.05 -17.02 10.69
N LEU A 286 4.24 -17.58 10.80
CA LEU A 286 4.81 -18.53 9.85
C LEU A 286 4.36 -19.94 10.22
N PHE A 287 4.05 -20.75 9.20
CA PHE A 287 3.72 -22.17 9.35
C PHE A 287 4.83 -22.97 8.63
N ASN A 288 5.43 -23.87 9.36
CA ASN A 288 6.46 -24.78 8.82
C ASN A 288 5.79 -25.93 8.05
#